data_34a4353182f8f4f95bb5aa683122c36a
#
_entry.id   34a4353182f8f4f95bb5aa683122c36a
#
_cell.length_a   1.000
_cell.length_b   1.000
_cell.length_c   1.000
_cell.angle_alpha   90.00
_cell.angle_beta   90.00
_cell.angle_gamma   90.00
#
_symmetry.space_group_name_H-M   'P 1'
#
loop_
_entity.id
_entity.type
_entity.pdbx_description
1 polymer ?
#
loop_
_entity_poly.entity_id
_entity_poly.type
_entity_poly.pdbx_seq_one_letter_code
_entity_poly.pdbx_strand_id
1 'polypeptide(L)'
;MLSGLLWMQSYGAYVVLLQDDFGWSKTMLAGAFALTRIESGILGPIQGWLVDKYGPRIILRIGIVIFGLGFILFSRIDSILTFYLTFAMIAVGSSLGGFATLMVSIVNWFNQHRAKAISFSHLGYSLGGLAVPLVILCLEGYGWRFTAMLSGLIDLAMGLPLVQMVKHRPSETGDQVDGEPEKLSSTAKSEVSVFDANRDFTARQAMRTSSFWLISTGHACALLVVSSVMVHVVPHLTEGLGYSLSQAGLVVALMTGCQMLGQLAGGYLGDKFNKRFICICCMVAHAIGLMTIAYASHYSMVLGFALLHGLAWGIRGPLMVALRADYFGPSSFGTIMGFSSLIVMFGMSGGPIVAGLLADIYGNYELGFTVLAIGAFVGSFCFLAATPPKAPARVAM
;
A
#
# COMPACT_ATOMS: atom_id res chain seq x y z
N MET A 1 3.15 3.28 -10.62
CA MET A 1 3.33 2.26 -11.67
C MET A 1 4.78 1.84 -11.77
N LEU A 2 5.76 2.72 -12.09
CA LEU A 2 7.17 2.34 -12.29
C LEU A 2 7.79 1.62 -11.09
N SER A 3 7.70 2.14 -9.87
CA SER A 3 8.23 1.46 -8.66
C SER A 3 7.59 0.09 -8.40
N GLY A 4 6.30 -0.08 -8.74
CA GLY A 4 5.64 -1.37 -8.67
C GLY A 4 6.21 -2.37 -9.68
N LEU A 5 6.32 -1.94 -10.94
CA LEU A 5 6.83 -2.74 -12.05
C LEU A 5 8.31 -3.09 -11.89
N LEU A 6 9.16 -2.07 -11.74
CA LEU A 6 10.60 -2.23 -11.83
C LEU A 6 11.22 -2.83 -10.56
N TRP A 7 10.51 -2.73 -9.42
CA TRP A 7 11.02 -3.10 -8.12
C TRP A 7 10.18 -4.12 -7.40
N MET A 8 9.04 -3.70 -6.85
CA MET A 8 8.28 -4.49 -5.88
C MET A 8 7.81 -5.85 -6.42
N GLN A 9 7.43 -5.91 -7.68
CA GLN A 9 6.84 -7.11 -8.29
C GLN A 9 7.83 -7.90 -9.14
N SER A 10 8.95 -7.29 -9.56
CA SER A 10 9.98 -7.96 -10.35
C SER A 10 11.15 -8.48 -9.50
N TYR A 11 11.22 -8.12 -8.20
CA TYR A 11 12.35 -8.48 -7.34
C TYR A 11 12.60 -9.99 -7.27
N GLY A 12 11.54 -10.80 -7.23
CA GLY A 12 11.67 -12.26 -7.21
C GLY A 12 12.44 -12.83 -8.40
N ALA A 13 12.29 -12.22 -9.58
CA ALA A 13 13.05 -12.63 -10.77
C ALA A 13 14.54 -12.25 -10.67
N TYR A 14 14.85 -11.08 -10.11
CA TYR A 14 16.24 -10.70 -9.82
C TYR A 14 16.90 -11.65 -8.82
N VAL A 15 16.17 -12.10 -7.78
CA VAL A 15 16.68 -13.03 -6.77
C VAL A 15 17.24 -14.30 -7.39
N VAL A 16 16.52 -14.90 -8.33
CA VAL A 16 16.98 -16.13 -9.01
C VAL A 16 18.30 -15.90 -9.73
N LEU A 17 18.40 -14.83 -10.53
CA LEU A 17 19.59 -14.54 -11.31
C LEU A 17 20.80 -14.13 -10.44
N LEU A 18 20.56 -13.44 -9.33
CA LEU A 18 21.62 -13.09 -8.37
C LEU A 18 22.13 -14.31 -7.61
N GLN A 19 21.27 -15.30 -7.33
CA GLN A 19 21.70 -16.57 -6.76
C GLN A 19 22.63 -17.35 -7.73
N ASP A 20 22.26 -17.36 -9.00
CA ASP A 20 23.04 -18.06 -10.03
C ASP A 20 24.41 -17.38 -10.25
N ASP A 21 24.45 -16.03 -10.29
CA ASP A 21 25.68 -15.27 -10.56
C ASP A 21 26.66 -15.26 -9.38
N PHE A 22 26.15 -15.09 -8.16
CA PHE A 22 27.00 -14.84 -6.97
C PHE A 22 27.00 -15.98 -5.96
N GLY A 23 26.11 -16.97 -6.09
CA GLY A 23 25.95 -18.05 -5.11
C GLY A 23 25.40 -17.57 -3.74
N TRP A 24 24.78 -16.40 -3.68
CA TRP A 24 24.24 -15.87 -2.42
C TRP A 24 23.03 -16.66 -1.95
N SER A 25 22.92 -16.85 -0.64
CA SER A 25 21.81 -17.59 -0.06
C SER A 25 20.48 -16.83 -0.21
N LYS A 26 19.37 -17.59 -0.29
CA LYS A 26 18.00 -17.01 -0.29
C LYS A 26 17.78 -16.10 0.92
N THR A 27 18.33 -16.48 2.08
CA THR A 27 18.24 -15.69 3.32
C THR A 27 18.92 -14.34 3.19
N MET A 28 20.10 -14.27 2.55
CA MET A 28 20.78 -12.98 2.31
C MET A 28 19.95 -12.08 1.40
N LEU A 29 19.41 -12.60 0.32
CA LEU A 29 18.57 -11.83 -0.61
C LEU A 29 17.24 -11.42 0.03
N ALA A 30 16.58 -12.32 0.78
CA ALA A 30 15.37 -12.01 1.52
C ALA A 30 15.59 -10.94 2.62
N GLY A 31 16.78 -10.94 3.24
CA GLY A 31 17.18 -9.94 4.23
C GLY A 31 17.18 -8.51 3.67
N ALA A 32 17.64 -8.33 2.43
CA ALA A 32 17.58 -7.05 1.76
C ALA A 32 16.11 -6.58 1.56
N PHE A 33 15.22 -7.47 1.17
CA PHE A 33 13.79 -7.14 1.03
C PHE A 33 13.14 -6.79 2.39
N ALA A 34 13.50 -7.50 3.46
CA ALA A 34 13.04 -7.18 4.80
C ALA A 34 13.53 -5.79 5.26
N LEU A 35 14.76 -5.40 4.87
CA LEU A 35 15.31 -4.08 5.15
C LEU A 35 14.43 -2.95 4.55
N THR A 36 13.85 -3.15 3.37
CA THR A 36 12.96 -2.15 2.76
C THR A 36 11.69 -1.90 3.57
N ARG A 37 11.19 -2.94 4.25
CA ARG A 37 9.99 -2.83 5.09
C ARG A 37 10.28 -2.04 6.37
N ILE A 38 11.45 -2.29 6.97
CA ILE A 38 11.92 -1.57 8.15
C ILE A 38 12.20 -0.11 7.78
N GLU A 39 12.90 0.11 6.67
CA GLU A 39 13.18 1.45 6.14
C GLU A 39 11.88 2.24 5.94
N SER A 40 10.91 1.70 5.19
CA SER A 40 9.64 2.38 4.92
C SER A 40 8.85 2.72 6.19
N GLY A 41 8.93 1.87 7.23
CA GLY A 41 8.32 2.14 8.52
C GLY A 41 8.99 3.31 9.24
N ILE A 42 10.34 3.27 9.35
CA ILE A 42 11.12 4.29 10.08
C ILE A 42 11.13 5.63 9.34
N LEU A 43 11.31 5.60 8.01
CA LEU A 43 11.33 6.83 7.20
C LEU A 43 9.94 7.45 7.00
N GLY A 44 8.86 6.71 7.20
CA GLY A 44 7.50 7.20 6.99
C GLY A 44 7.21 8.56 7.64
N PRO A 45 7.45 8.76 8.94
CA PRO A 45 7.26 10.06 9.60
C PRO A 45 8.14 11.17 9.05
N ILE A 46 9.41 10.86 8.75
CA ILE A 46 10.38 11.82 8.19
C ILE A 46 9.95 12.22 6.78
N GLN A 47 9.62 11.25 5.93
CA GLN A 47 9.11 11.45 4.58
C GLN A 47 7.84 12.31 4.61
N GLY A 48 6.88 11.97 5.47
CA GLY A 48 5.64 12.70 5.60
C GLY A 48 5.87 14.17 5.97
N TRP A 49 6.76 14.43 6.95
CA TRP A 49 7.13 15.78 7.32
C TRP A 49 7.84 16.55 6.18
N LEU A 50 8.75 15.88 5.46
CA LEU A 50 9.42 16.48 4.30
C LEU A 50 8.42 16.87 3.20
N VAL A 51 7.44 16.01 2.93
CA VAL A 51 6.41 16.25 1.90
C VAL A 51 5.49 17.41 2.32
N ASP A 52 5.07 17.45 3.59
CA ASP A 52 4.22 18.53 4.10
C ASP A 52 4.96 19.89 4.05
N LYS A 53 6.29 19.88 4.31
CA LYS A 53 7.11 21.10 4.39
C LYS A 53 7.57 21.62 3.03
N TYR A 54 8.03 20.72 2.15
CA TYR A 54 8.67 21.09 0.87
C TYR A 54 7.79 20.82 -0.35
N GLY A 55 6.64 20.20 -0.14
CA GLY A 55 5.70 19.80 -1.19
C GLY A 55 6.09 18.49 -1.90
N PRO A 56 5.07 17.79 -2.43
CA PRO A 56 5.25 16.46 -3.05
C PRO A 56 6.16 16.48 -4.28
N ARG A 57 6.13 17.52 -5.10
CA ARG A 57 6.93 17.60 -6.34
C ARG A 57 8.43 17.49 -6.09
N ILE A 58 8.95 18.22 -5.08
CA ILE A 58 10.38 18.22 -4.76
C ILE A 58 10.80 16.84 -4.25
N ILE A 59 10.01 16.28 -3.34
CA ILE A 59 10.30 14.98 -2.73
C ILE A 59 10.21 13.85 -3.76
N LEU A 60 9.21 13.89 -4.66
CA LEU A 60 9.10 12.94 -5.79
C LEU A 60 10.32 13.02 -6.71
N ARG A 61 10.81 14.23 -7.06
CA ARG A 61 12.01 14.39 -7.87
C ARG A 61 13.24 13.76 -7.22
N ILE A 62 13.46 14.07 -5.94
CA ILE A 62 14.57 13.50 -5.17
C ILE A 62 14.45 11.98 -5.14
N GLY A 63 13.25 11.45 -4.87
CA GLY A 63 12.98 10.03 -4.82
C GLY A 63 13.27 9.33 -6.16
N ILE A 64 12.80 9.87 -7.28
CA ILE A 64 13.04 9.33 -8.63
C ILE A 64 14.53 9.34 -8.95
N VAL A 65 15.24 10.44 -8.65
CA VAL A 65 16.69 10.49 -8.91
C VAL A 65 17.44 9.43 -8.08
N ILE A 66 17.12 9.30 -6.79
CA ILE A 66 17.74 8.29 -5.92
C ILE A 66 17.39 6.88 -6.40
N PHE A 67 16.14 6.61 -6.78
CA PHE A 67 15.68 5.32 -7.25
C PHE A 67 16.36 4.93 -8.57
N GLY A 68 16.36 5.81 -9.55
CA GLY A 68 16.99 5.57 -10.85
C GLY A 68 18.52 5.37 -10.75
N LEU A 69 19.21 6.24 -9.98
CA LEU A 69 20.63 6.07 -9.72
C LEU A 69 20.92 4.79 -8.92
N GLY A 70 20.05 4.44 -7.97
CA GLY A 70 20.14 3.18 -7.23
C GLY A 70 20.13 1.97 -8.16
N PHE A 71 19.24 1.93 -9.16
CA PHE A 71 19.20 0.86 -10.16
C PHE A 71 20.43 0.85 -11.09
N ILE A 72 20.92 2.02 -11.49
CA ILE A 72 22.14 2.11 -12.30
C ILE A 72 23.35 1.59 -11.51
N LEU A 73 23.47 1.92 -10.23
CA LEU A 73 24.54 1.41 -9.37
C LEU A 73 24.32 -0.09 -9.07
N PHE A 74 23.08 -0.53 -8.87
CA PHE A 74 22.74 -1.95 -8.69
C PHE A 74 23.19 -2.80 -9.88
N SER A 75 23.17 -2.29 -11.11
CA SER A 75 23.69 -2.99 -12.28
C SER A 75 25.20 -3.26 -12.22
N ARG A 76 25.94 -2.61 -11.32
CA ARG A 76 27.39 -2.67 -11.16
C ARG A 76 27.83 -3.39 -9.88
N ILE A 77 26.93 -4.00 -9.13
CA ILE A 77 27.29 -4.71 -7.88
C ILE A 77 28.22 -5.88 -8.16
N ASP A 78 29.17 -6.09 -7.24
CA ASP A 78 30.16 -7.16 -7.26
C ASP A 78 30.30 -7.87 -5.90
N SER A 79 29.71 -7.33 -4.87
CA SER A 79 29.79 -7.82 -3.49
C SER A 79 28.47 -7.69 -2.76
N ILE A 80 28.31 -8.46 -1.68
CA ILE A 80 27.11 -8.40 -0.83
C ILE A 80 26.93 -7.01 -0.19
N LEU A 81 28.04 -6.31 0.10
CA LEU A 81 27.97 -4.96 0.67
C LEU A 81 27.42 -3.96 -0.36
N THR A 82 27.93 -3.98 -1.60
CA THR A 82 27.44 -3.10 -2.67
C THR A 82 25.99 -3.43 -3.03
N PHE A 83 25.60 -4.71 -2.95
CA PHE A 83 24.19 -5.13 -3.08
C PHE A 83 23.31 -4.47 -2.01
N TYR A 84 23.64 -4.58 -0.72
CA TYR A 84 22.81 -3.99 0.34
C TYR A 84 22.77 -2.46 0.29
N LEU A 85 23.88 -1.80 -0.04
CA LEU A 85 23.94 -0.34 -0.16
C LEU A 85 23.06 0.16 -1.32
N THR A 86 23.18 -0.43 -2.49
CA THR A 86 22.37 -0.05 -3.66
C THR A 86 20.91 -0.40 -3.46
N PHE A 87 20.62 -1.52 -2.78
CA PHE A 87 19.28 -1.93 -2.43
C PHE A 87 18.61 -0.96 -1.44
N ALA A 88 19.35 -0.52 -0.41
CA ALA A 88 18.88 0.52 0.51
C ALA A 88 18.62 1.85 -0.22
N MET A 89 19.47 2.22 -1.17
CA MET A 89 19.30 3.41 -2.00
C MET A 89 18.02 3.31 -2.86
N ILE A 90 17.77 2.16 -3.49
CA ILE A 90 16.52 1.89 -4.23
C ILE A 90 15.31 1.98 -3.29
N ALA A 91 15.41 1.41 -2.09
CA ALA A 91 14.33 1.46 -1.10
C ALA A 91 13.97 2.90 -0.72
N VAL A 92 14.96 3.71 -0.32
CA VAL A 92 14.77 5.13 0.03
C VAL A 92 14.20 5.91 -1.16
N GLY A 93 14.73 5.69 -2.37
CA GLY A 93 14.22 6.31 -3.59
C GLY A 93 12.76 5.93 -3.85
N SER A 94 12.41 4.65 -3.71
CA SER A 94 11.04 4.13 -3.86
C SER A 94 10.09 4.70 -2.81
N SER A 95 10.54 4.86 -1.57
CA SER A 95 9.74 5.49 -0.51
C SER A 95 9.44 6.95 -0.85
N LEU A 96 10.47 7.76 -1.10
CA LEU A 96 10.32 9.20 -1.38
C LEU A 96 9.59 9.46 -2.71
N GLY A 97 9.93 8.72 -3.78
CA GLY A 97 9.32 8.82 -5.12
C GLY A 97 8.01 8.05 -5.27
N GLY A 98 7.51 7.45 -4.19
CA GLY A 98 6.44 6.48 -4.24
C GLY A 98 5.05 7.03 -3.96
N PHE A 99 4.18 6.07 -3.67
CA PHE A 99 2.74 6.26 -3.50
C PHE A 99 2.40 7.24 -2.37
N ALA A 100 3.06 7.14 -1.21
CA ALA A 100 2.73 7.97 -0.05
C ALA A 100 2.91 9.47 -0.33
N THR A 101 4.00 9.85 -1.02
CA THR A 101 4.25 11.24 -1.43
C THR A 101 3.20 11.74 -2.42
N LEU A 102 2.78 10.91 -3.38
CA LEU A 102 1.75 11.27 -4.36
C LEU A 102 0.38 11.46 -3.69
N MET A 103 0.07 10.69 -2.65
CA MET A 103 -1.21 10.79 -1.93
C MET A 103 -1.42 12.16 -1.29
N VAL A 104 -0.36 12.83 -0.83
CA VAL A 104 -0.47 14.21 -0.29
C VAL A 104 -1.00 15.17 -1.36
N SER A 105 -0.51 15.08 -2.59
CA SER A 105 -1.02 15.88 -3.71
C SER A 105 -2.51 15.58 -3.98
N ILE A 106 -2.87 14.30 -4.10
CA ILE A 106 -4.25 13.89 -4.39
C ILE A 106 -5.22 14.37 -3.30
N VAL A 107 -4.83 14.27 -2.04
CA VAL A 107 -5.66 14.71 -0.90
C VAL A 107 -5.88 16.22 -0.92
N ASN A 108 -4.91 17.00 -1.40
CA ASN A 108 -5.04 18.45 -1.54
C ASN A 108 -5.93 18.86 -2.73
N TRP A 109 -5.94 18.07 -3.82
CA TRP A 109 -6.68 18.38 -5.04
C TRP A 109 -8.13 17.89 -5.02
N PHE A 110 -8.44 16.83 -4.29
CA PHE A 110 -9.75 16.19 -4.29
C PHE A 110 -10.37 16.14 -2.89
N ASN A 111 -11.61 16.55 -2.78
CA ASN A 111 -12.44 16.46 -1.57
C ASN A 111 -13.64 15.54 -1.80
N GLN A 112 -14.55 15.89 -2.71
CA GLN A 112 -15.75 15.10 -3.01
C GLN A 112 -15.42 13.80 -3.74
N HIS A 113 -14.43 13.84 -4.66
CA HIS A 113 -14.00 12.71 -5.49
C HIS A 113 -12.70 12.06 -4.99
N ARG A 114 -12.35 12.28 -3.71
CA ARG A 114 -11.08 11.82 -3.12
C ARG A 114 -10.88 10.32 -3.21
N ALA A 115 -11.89 9.50 -2.85
CA ALA A 115 -11.76 8.06 -2.88
C ALA A 115 -11.57 7.54 -4.31
N LYS A 116 -12.24 8.11 -5.30
CA LYS A 116 -12.02 7.77 -6.72
C LYS A 116 -10.62 8.12 -7.17
N ALA A 117 -10.12 9.32 -6.88
CA ALA A 117 -8.78 9.76 -7.29
C ALA A 117 -7.69 8.86 -6.69
N ILE A 118 -7.83 8.49 -5.40
CA ILE A 118 -6.93 7.55 -4.74
C ILE A 118 -7.03 6.16 -5.40
N SER A 119 -8.23 5.67 -5.70
CA SER A 119 -8.45 4.38 -6.35
C SER A 119 -7.78 4.28 -7.72
N PHE A 120 -7.91 5.31 -8.56
CA PHE A 120 -7.21 5.36 -9.85
C PHE A 120 -5.69 5.33 -9.69
N SER A 121 -5.17 5.96 -8.63
CA SER A 121 -3.73 5.91 -8.35
C SER A 121 -3.26 4.51 -7.91
N HIS A 122 -4.08 3.78 -7.16
CA HIS A 122 -3.83 2.38 -6.81
C HIS A 122 -3.83 1.46 -8.03
N LEU A 123 -4.71 1.69 -9.01
CA LEU A 123 -4.72 0.93 -10.27
C LEU A 123 -3.38 1.03 -11.00
N GLY A 124 -2.71 2.19 -10.95
CA GLY A 124 -1.38 2.34 -11.53
C GLY A 124 -0.35 1.36 -10.95
N TYR A 125 -0.47 1.01 -9.67
CA TYR A 125 0.37 -0.02 -9.05
C TYR A 125 0.04 -1.43 -9.60
N SER A 126 -1.24 -1.77 -9.68
CA SER A 126 -1.71 -3.07 -10.19
C SER A 126 -1.37 -3.25 -11.68
N LEU A 127 -1.49 -2.20 -12.49
CA LEU A 127 -1.05 -2.19 -13.89
C LEU A 127 0.45 -2.43 -14.03
N GLY A 128 1.26 -1.93 -13.07
CA GLY A 128 2.69 -2.26 -13.00
C GLY A 128 2.92 -3.76 -12.90
N GLY A 129 2.12 -4.48 -12.12
CA GLY A 129 2.19 -5.94 -12.00
C GLY A 129 1.87 -6.68 -13.29
N LEU A 130 0.89 -6.23 -14.04
CA LEU A 130 0.56 -6.82 -15.34
C LEU A 130 1.69 -6.67 -16.37
N ALA A 131 2.56 -5.69 -16.19
CA ALA A 131 3.70 -5.45 -17.07
C ALA A 131 4.99 -6.20 -16.67
N VAL A 132 5.00 -6.90 -15.53
CA VAL A 132 6.16 -7.68 -15.05
C VAL A 132 6.71 -8.66 -16.06
N PRO A 133 5.89 -9.36 -16.88
CA PRO A 133 6.41 -10.22 -17.95
C PRO A 133 7.39 -9.53 -18.91
N LEU A 134 7.21 -8.21 -19.15
CA LEU A 134 8.15 -7.44 -19.98
C LEU A 134 9.53 -7.32 -19.33
N VAL A 135 9.57 -7.14 -18.01
CA VAL A 135 10.83 -7.10 -17.25
C VAL A 135 11.49 -8.48 -17.26
N ILE A 136 10.71 -9.55 -17.11
CA ILE A 136 11.21 -10.94 -17.17
C ILE A 136 11.83 -11.23 -18.54
N LEU A 137 11.16 -10.87 -19.64
CA LEU A 137 11.72 -11.01 -21.00
C LEU A 137 13.05 -10.27 -21.17
N CYS A 138 13.18 -9.07 -20.58
CA CYS A 138 14.46 -8.34 -20.58
C CYS A 138 15.52 -9.06 -19.74
N LEU A 139 15.14 -9.62 -18.58
CA LEU A 139 16.04 -10.37 -17.70
C LEU A 139 16.57 -11.63 -18.39
N GLU A 140 15.71 -12.38 -19.06
CA GLU A 140 16.06 -13.60 -19.79
C GLU A 140 16.91 -13.29 -21.05
N GLY A 141 16.55 -12.24 -21.81
CA GLY A 141 17.21 -11.91 -23.06
C GLY A 141 18.54 -11.17 -22.91
N TYR A 142 18.67 -10.28 -21.94
CA TYR A 142 19.82 -9.37 -21.80
C TYR A 142 20.53 -9.47 -20.45
N GLY A 143 20.04 -10.30 -19.55
CA GLY A 143 20.57 -10.46 -18.19
C GLY A 143 20.17 -9.34 -17.22
N TRP A 144 20.42 -9.61 -15.94
CA TRP A 144 19.96 -8.73 -14.87
C TRP A 144 20.71 -7.38 -14.80
N ARG A 145 22.00 -7.34 -15.16
CA ARG A 145 22.79 -6.09 -15.14
C ARG A 145 22.27 -5.06 -16.13
N PHE A 146 22.03 -5.50 -17.37
CA PHE A 146 21.44 -4.64 -18.40
C PHE A 146 20.02 -4.20 -18.04
N THR A 147 19.19 -5.12 -17.56
CA THR A 147 17.81 -4.84 -17.17
C THR A 147 17.74 -3.86 -16.01
N ALA A 148 18.62 -3.98 -15.01
CA ALA A 148 18.71 -3.03 -13.91
C ALA A 148 19.14 -1.63 -14.40
N MET A 149 20.15 -1.54 -15.25
CA MET A 149 20.59 -0.26 -15.83
C MET A 149 19.45 0.38 -16.65
N LEU A 150 18.78 -0.40 -17.49
CA LEU A 150 17.64 0.06 -18.30
C LEU A 150 16.48 0.52 -17.42
N SER A 151 16.19 -0.20 -16.33
CA SER A 151 15.16 0.18 -15.36
C SER A 151 15.44 1.55 -14.72
N GLY A 152 16.69 1.80 -14.32
CA GLY A 152 17.09 3.10 -13.79
C GLY A 152 16.98 4.23 -14.82
N LEU A 153 17.38 3.98 -16.08
CA LEU A 153 17.24 4.96 -17.15
C LEU A 153 15.78 5.25 -17.52
N ILE A 154 14.92 4.24 -17.57
CA ILE A 154 13.49 4.39 -17.81
C ILE A 154 12.85 5.21 -16.68
N ASP A 155 13.18 4.92 -15.43
CA ASP A 155 12.65 5.67 -14.28
C ASP A 155 13.03 7.15 -14.35
N LEU A 156 14.30 7.47 -14.65
CA LEU A 156 14.76 8.86 -14.81
C LEU A 156 14.10 9.53 -16.02
N ALA A 157 14.10 8.87 -17.18
CA ALA A 157 13.61 9.44 -18.43
C ALA A 157 12.08 9.68 -18.41
N MET A 158 11.32 8.80 -17.79
CA MET A 158 9.85 8.93 -17.69
C MET A 158 9.42 9.61 -16.40
N GLY A 159 10.03 9.27 -15.28
CA GLY A 159 9.63 9.76 -13.97
C GLY A 159 9.87 11.26 -13.80
N LEU A 160 11.04 11.80 -14.22
CA LEU A 160 11.34 13.22 -14.08
C LEU A 160 10.40 14.13 -14.88
N PRO A 161 10.07 13.86 -16.15
CA PRO A 161 9.04 14.64 -16.87
C PRO A 161 7.65 14.53 -16.23
N LEU A 162 7.21 13.32 -15.86
CA LEU A 162 5.89 13.12 -15.27
C LEU A 162 5.74 13.86 -13.93
N VAL A 163 6.79 13.90 -13.12
CA VAL A 163 6.76 14.62 -11.84
C VAL A 163 6.59 16.13 -12.02
N GLN A 164 6.98 16.71 -13.17
CA GLN A 164 6.72 18.14 -13.45
C GLN A 164 5.23 18.47 -13.50
N MET A 165 4.40 17.48 -13.86
CA MET A 165 2.94 17.63 -13.92
C MET A 165 2.29 17.61 -12.53
N VAL A 166 2.99 17.06 -11.50
CA VAL A 166 2.46 17.01 -10.13
C VAL A 166 2.51 18.41 -9.52
N LYS A 167 1.38 18.86 -9.02
CA LYS A 167 1.24 20.14 -8.31
C LYS A 167 0.78 19.89 -6.88
N HIS A 168 1.27 20.71 -5.94
CA HIS A 168 1.01 20.48 -4.52
C HIS A 168 -0.44 20.87 -4.18
N ARG A 169 -0.89 22.05 -4.60
CA ARG A 169 -2.20 22.58 -4.25
C ARG A 169 -2.87 23.23 -5.46
N PRO A 170 -4.21 23.20 -5.56
CA PRO A 170 -4.94 23.88 -6.63
C PRO A 170 -4.66 25.39 -6.68
N SER A 171 -4.50 26.05 -5.52
CA SER A 171 -4.20 27.47 -5.41
C SER A 171 -2.91 27.91 -6.13
N GLU A 172 -1.94 26.99 -6.35
CA GLU A 172 -0.71 27.30 -7.09
C GLU A 172 -0.95 27.52 -8.60
N THR A 173 -2.10 27.13 -9.10
CA THR A 173 -2.48 27.21 -10.51
C THR A 173 -3.73 28.04 -10.78
N GLY A 174 -4.32 28.59 -9.73
CA GLY A 174 -5.61 29.28 -9.83
C GLY A 174 -6.80 28.33 -10.00
N ASP A 175 -6.56 27.02 -9.84
CA ASP A 175 -7.61 26.00 -9.90
C ASP A 175 -8.29 25.87 -8.54
N GLN A 176 -9.47 25.25 -8.51
CA GLN A 176 -10.21 24.95 -7.30
C GLN A 176 -10.20 23.46 -6.99
N VAL A 177 -10.43 23.11 -5.73
CA VAL A 177 -10.56 21.72 -5.29
C VAL A 177 -11.71 21.06 -6.05
N ASP A 178 -11.52 19.83 -6.51
CA ASP A 178 -12.44 19.07 -7.39
C ASP A 178 -12.72 19.72 -8.76
N GLY A 179 -12.08 20.85 -9.11
CA GLY A 179 -12.28 21.56 -10.37
C GLY A 179 -13.64 22.27 -10.50
N GLU A 180 -14.43 22.32 -9.43
CA GLU A 180 -15.73 22.99 -9.44
C GLU A 180 -15.62 24.45 -8.98
N PRO A 181 -16.24 25.43 -9.68
CA PRO A 181 -16.34 26.78 -9.18
C PRO A 181 -17.11 26.80 -7.86
N GLU A 182 -16.66 27.66 -6.94
CA GLU A 182 -17.30 27.86 -5.63
C GLU A 182 -18.78 28.21 -5.83
N LYS A 183 -19.65 27.21 -5.78
CA LYS A 183 -21.09 27.45 -5.74
C LYS A 183 -21.35 28.14 -4.42
N LEU A 184 -21.68 29.42 -4.47
CA LEU A 184 -22.32 30.14 -3.37
C LEU A 184 -23.39 29.21 -2.78
N SER A 185 -23.12 28.72 -1.59
CA SER A 185 -23.93 27.70 -0.93
C SER A 185 -25.31 28.29 -0.61
N SER A 186 -26.27 28.09 -1.51
CA SER A 186 -27.69 28.20 -1.22
C SER A 186 -28.26 26.80 -1.03
N THR A 187 -28.47 26.45 0.21
CA THR A 187 -29.52 25.51 0.69
C THR A 187 -29.79 24.25 -0.12
N ALA A 188 -28.94 23.22 0.05
CA ALA A 188 -29.39 21.84 0.02
C ALA A 188 -28.51 21.04 0.98
N LYS A 189 -28.99 20.77 2.18
CA LYS A 189 -28.41 19.83 3.13
C LYS A 189 -28.47 18.43 2.52
N SER A 190 -27.39 18.00 1.89
CA SER A 190 -27.10 16.61 1.67
C SER A 190 -26.20 16.16 2.84
N GLU A 191 -26.71 15.30 3.70
CA GLU A 191 -26.06 14.85 4.95
C GLU A 191 -24.83 13.96 4.74
N VAL A 192 -24.27 13.90 3.53
CA VAL A 192 -23.11 13.05 3.19
C VAL A 192 -22.00 13.90 2.65
N SER A 193 -21.00 14.14 3.48
CA SER A 193 -19.73 14.85 3.28
C SER A 193 -19.71 16.32 3.67
N VAL A 194 -19.91 16.61 4.93
CA VAL A 194 -19.40 17.86 5.50
C VAL A 194 -17.93 17.63 5.83
N PHE A 195 -17.05 17.90 4.88
CA PHE A 195 -15.69 18.28 5.23
C PHE A 195 -15.83 19.64 5.94
N ASP A 196 -15.87 19.57 7.25
CA ASP A 196 -15.84 20.77 8.07
C ASP A 196 -14.44 21.39 7.83
N ALA A 197 -14.37 22.54 7.13
CA ALA A 197 -13.12 23.27 6.91
C ALA A 197 -12.39 23.63 8.23
N ASN A 198 -13.05 23.36 9.36
CA ASN A 198 -12.50 23.49 10.70
C ASN A 198 -11.73 22.23 11.17
N ARG A 199 -11.73 21.12 10.42
CA ARG A 199 -11.03 19.86 10.80
C ARG A 199 -9.68 19.75 10.13
N ASP A 200 -8.76 20.62 10.49
CA ASP A 200 -7.39 20.57 10.01
C ASP A 200 -6.45 20.43 11.22
N PHE A 201 -5.94 19.20 11.38
CA PHE A 201 -5.14 18.80 12.53
C PHE A 201 -3.66 18.88 12.22
N THR A 202 -2.87 19.38 13.15
CA THR A 202 -1.43 19.10 13.16
C THR A 202 -1.20 17.62 13.50
N ALA A 203 -0.07 17.05 13.08
CA ALA A 203 0.27 15.66 13.40
C ALA A 203 0.21 15.37 14.91
N ARG A 204 0.69 16.31 15.75
CA ARG A 204 0.63 16.19 17.22
C ARG A 204 -0.80 16.15 17.76
N GLN A 205 -1.69 16.96 17.19
CA GLN A 205 -3.10 16.95 17.56
C GLN A 205 -3.78 15.65 17.12
N ALA A 206 -3.53 15.20 15.90
CA ALA A 206 -4.06 13.94 15.38
C ALA A 206 -3.66 12.75 16.27
N MET A 207 -2.38 12.62 16.61
CA MET A 207 -1.86 11.54 17.47
C MET A 207 -2.42 11.56 18.90
N ARG A 208 -2.98 12.67 19.36
CA ARG A 208 -3.68 12.74 20.66
C ARG A 208 -5.13 12.26 20.61
N THR A 209 -5.67 11.99 19.42
CA THR A 209 -7.02 11.48 19.26
C THR A 209 -7.04 9.95 19.29
N SER A 210 -8.07 9.36 19.90
CA SER A 210 -8.31 7.91 19.84
C SER A 210 -8.48 7.42 18.40
N SER A 211 -9.08 8.24 17.55
CA SER A 211 -9.36 7.91 16.15
C SER A 211 -8.09 7.64 15.34
N PHE A 212 -6.99 8.38 15.61
CA PHE A 212 -5.70 8.12 14.97
C PHE A 212 -5.18 6.69 15.26
N TRP A 213 -5.18 6.30 16.52
CA TRP A 213 -4.71 4.99 16.97
C TRP A 213 -5.63 3.88 16.49
N LEU A 214 -6.95 4.07 16.58
CA LEU A 214 -7.94 3.10 16.14
C LEU A 214 -7.88 2.85 14.64
N ILE A 215 -7.81 3.90 13.79
CA ILE A 215 -7.68 3.74 12.34
C ILE A 215 -6.34 3.08 11.99
N SER A 216 -5.25 3.47 12.64
CA SER A 216 -3.92 2.92 12.38
C SER A 216 -3.82 1.46 12.81
N THR A 217 -4.34 1.09 13.98
CA THR A 217 -4.40 -0.30 14.46
C THR A 217 -5.33 -1.16 13.60
N GLY A 218 -6.53 -0.66 13.26
CA GLY A 218 -7.43 -1.36 12.35
C GLY A 218 -6.80 -1.62 10.99
N HIS A 219 -6.02 -0.66 10.47
CA HIS A 219 -5.25 -0.83 9.24
C HIS A 219 -4.08 -1.83 9.43
N ALA A 220 -3.41 -1.82 10.57
CA ALA A 220 -2.37 -2.81 10.89
C ALA A 220 -2.95 -4.24 10.93
N CYS A 221 -4.12 -4.44 11.57
CA CYS A 221 -4.84 -5.71 11.55
C CYS A 221 -5.20 -6.17 10.13
N ALA A 222 -5.57 -5.24 9.27
CA ALA A 222 -5.88 -5.56 7.88
C ALA A 222 -4.62 -5.98 7.09
N LEU A 223 -3.50 -5.28 7.27
CA LEU A 223 -2.25 -5.64 6.58
C LEU A 223 -1.57 -6.86 7.19
N LEU A 224 -1.81 -7.18 8.46
CA LEU A 224 -1.44 -8.45 9.07
C LEU A 224 -2.05 -9.63 8.29
N VAL A 225 -3.33 -9.52 7.92
CA VAL A 225 -4.02 -10.52 7.09
C VAL A 225 -3.48 -10.53 5.66
N VAL A 226 -3.44 -9.37 5.01
CA VAL A 226 -3.04 -9.26 3.60
C VAL A 226 -1.62 -9.77 3.37
N SER A 227 -0.66 -9.36 4.20
CA SER A 227 0.74 -9.78 4.06
C SER A 227 0.93 -11.28 4.30
N SER A 228 0.17 -11.85 5.25
CA SER A 228 0.21 -13.29 5.52
C SER A 228 -0.35 -14.09 4.34
N VAL A 229 -1.47 -13.66 3.77
CA VAL A 229 -2.04 -14.30 2.58
C VAL A 229 -1.06 -14.23 1.39
N MET A 230 -0.42 -13.09 1.16
CA MET A 230 0.57 -12.95 0.09
C MET A 230 1.74 -13.94 0.20
N VAL A 231 2.13 -14.31 1.41
CA VAL A 231 3.27 -15.24 1.65
C VAL A 231 2.80 -16.70 1.69
N HIS A 232 1.68 -16.98 2.35
CA HIS A 232 1.34 -18.34 2.77
C HIS A 232 0.16 -18.97 2.01
N VAL A 233 -0.57 -18.22 1.16
CA VAL A 233 -1.70 -18.79 0.43
C VAL A 233 -1.27 -19.88 -0.55
N VAL A 234 -0.17 -19.69 -1.28
CA VAL A 234 0.32 -20.68 -2.23
C VAL A 234 0.81 -21.95 -1.52
N PRO A 235 1.71 -21.88 -0.51
CA PRO A 235 2.07 -23.05 0.29
C PRO A 235 0.85 -23.77 0.89
N HIS A 236 -0.12 -23.04 1.45
CA HIS A 236 -1.33 -23.66 1.99
C HIS A 236 -2.14 -24.41 0.92
N LEU A 237 -2.29 -23.85 -0.27
CA LEU A 237 -2.99 -24.48 -1.38
C LEU A 237 -2.25 -25.72 -1.89
N THR A 238 -0.92 -25.68 -1.99
CA THR A 238 -0.13 -26.78 -2.56
C THR A 238 0.16 -27.88 -1.53
N GLU A 239 0.66 -27.52 -0.36
CA GLU A 239 1.09 -28.46 0.67
C GLU A 239 -0.08 -28.90 1.56
N GLY A 240 -0.99 -27.97 1.89
CA GLY A 240 -2.12 -28.23 2.78
C GLY A 240 -3.31 -28.86 2.07
N LEU A 241 -3.68 -28.35 0.89
CA LEU A 241 -4.88 -28.76 0.17
C LEU A 241 -4.60 -29.64 -1.08
N GLY A 242 -3.32 -29.88 -1.43
CA GLY A 242 -2.91 -30.77 -2.51
C GLY A 242 -3.16 -30.22 -3.91
N TYR A 243 -3.35 -28.91 -4.10
CA TYR A 243 -3.49 -28.31 -5.42
C TYR A 243 -2.14 -28.25 -6.14
N SER A 244 -2.17 -28.34 -7.47
CA SER A 244 -0.98 -28.05 -8.26
C SER A 244 -0.58 -26.57 -8.16
N LEU A 245 0.70 -26.27 -8.42
CA LEU A 245 1.19 -24.88 -8.42
C LEU A 245 0.42 -24.02 -9.44
N SER A 246 0.05 -24.59 -10.59
CA SER A 246 -0.78 -23.90 -11.59
C SER A 246 -2.18 -23.54 -11.06
N GLN A 247 -2.83 -24.46 -10.35
CA GLN A 247 -4.13 -24.20 -9.72
C GLN A 247 -4.04 -23.15 -8.64
N ALA A 248 -3.00 -23.20 -7.80
CA ALA A 248 -2.73 -22.17 -6.81
C ALA A 248 -2.49 -20.79 -7.47
N GLY A 249 -1.74 -20.76 -8.58
CA GLY A 249 -1.53 -19.56 -9.37
C GLY A 249 -2.83 -18.95 -9.93
N LEU A 250 -3.78 -19.78 -10.37
CA LEU A 250 -5.10 -19.32 -10.83
C LEU A 250 -5.93 -18.70 -9.68
N VAL A 251 -5.84 -19.26 -8.48
CA VAL A 251 -6.51 -18.68 -7.29
C VAL A 251 -5.93 -17.31 -6.96
N VAL A 252 -4.60 -17.15 -6.98
CA VAL A 252 -3.94 -15.86 -6.76
C VAL A 252 -4.32 -14.87 -7.87
N ALA A 253 -4.39 -15.29 -9.12
CA ALA A 253 -4.81 -14.45 -10.24
C ALA A 253 -6.27 -13.98 -10.07
N LEU A 254 -7.18 -14.88 -9.68
CA LEU A 254 -8.57 -14.51 -9.38
C LEU A 254 -8.65 -13.51 -8.24
N MET A 255 -7.94 -13.77 -7.14
CA MET A 255 -7.89 -12.87 -5.98
C MET A 255 -7.38 -11.47 -6.38
N THR A 256 -6.33 -11.39 -7.21
CA THR A 256 -5.78 -10.13 -7.71
C THR A 256 -6.75 -9.42 -8.66
N GLY A 257 -7.43 -10.16 -9.52
CA GLY A 257 -8.50 -9.61 -10.37
C GLY A 257 -9.64 -9.01 -9.55
N CYS A 258 -10.09 -9.73 -8.51
CA CYS A 258 -11.10 -9.22 -7.57
C CYS A 258 -10.60 -7.99 -6.81
N GLN A 259 -9.32 -7.94 -6.43
CA GLN A 259 -8.70 -6.75 -5.82
C GLN A 259 -8.76 -5.54 -6.73
N MET A 260 -8.45 -5.69 -8.02
CA MET A 260 -8.55 -4.59 -9.00
C MET A 260 -9.98 -4.08 -9.15
N LEU A 261 -10.95 -4.98 -9.27
CA LEU A 261 -12.38 -4.62 -9.28
C LEU A 261 -12.80 -3.94 -7.98
N GLY A 262 -12.31 -4.46 -6.85
CA GLY A 262 -12.53 -3.87 -5.54
C GLY A 262 -11.97 -2.45 -5.41
N GLN A 263 -10.81 -2.15 -6.00
CA GLN A 263 -10.23 -0.79 -6.02
C GLN A 263 -11.16 0.20 -6.73
N LEU A 264 -11.69 -0.18 -7.89
CA LEU A 264 -12.66 0.66 -8.62
C LEU A 264 -13.96 0.85 -7.84
N ALA A 265 -14.51 -0.24 -7.31
CA ALA A 265 -15.72 -0.21 -6.48
C ALA A 265 -15.51 0.64 -5.22
N GLY A 266 -14.34 0.50 -4.56
CA GLY A 266 -13.97 1.24 -3.36
C GLY A 266 -13.91 2.75 -3.58
N GLY A 267 -13.44 3.19 -4.74
CA GLY A 267 -13.45 4.59 -5.13
C GLY A 267 -14.87 5.17 -5.23
N TYR A 268 -15.76 4.45 -5.92
CA TYR A 268 -17.15 4.86 -6.07
C TYR A 268 -17.92 4.81 -4.73
N LEU A 269 -17.81 3.69 -4.02
CA LEU A 269 -18.49 3.48 -2.75
C LEU A 269 -17.99 4.47 -1.68
N GLY A 270 -16.69 4.76 -1.66
CA GLY A 270 -16.08 5.64 -0.68
C GLY A 270 -16.49 7.10 -0.82
N ASP A 271 -16.76 7.56 -2.04
CA ASP A 271 -17.27 8.93 -2.26
C ASP A 271 -18.78 9.04 -1.95
N LYS A 272 -19.53 7.93 -2.03
CA LYS A 272 -20.99 7.92 -1.87
C LYS A 272 -21.47 7.51 -0.48
N PHE A 273 -20.74 6.63 0.19
CA PHE A 273 -21.15 6.03 1.46
C PHE A 273 -20.13 6.28 2.57
N ASN A 274 -20.55 5.97 3.81
CA ASN A 274 -19.67 6.10 4.98
C ASN A 274 -18.47 5.15 4.89
N LYS A 275 -17.27 5.70 4.66
CA LYS A 275 -16.01 4.98 4.49
C LYS A 275 -15.68 4.06 5.68
N ARG A 276 -16.01 4.49 6.90
CA ARG A 276 -15.79 3.72 8.14
C ARG A 276 -16.60 2.43 8.12
N PHE A 277 -17.90 2.52 7.76
CA PHE A 277 -18.77 1.35 7.67
C PHE A 277 -18.29 0.36 6.60
N ILE A 278 -17.88 0.87 5.44
CA ILE A 278 -17.32 0.02 4.38
C ILE A 278 -16.05 -0.71 4.87
N CYS A 279 -15.19 -0.03 5.63
CA CYS A 279 -14.00 -0.66 6.21
C CYS A 279 -14.35 -1.77 7.20
N ILE A 280 -15.39 -1.60 8.02
CA ILE A 280 -15.91 -2.66 8.92
C ILE A 280 -16.33 -3.88 8.10
N CYS A 281 -17.15 -3.68 7.06
CA CYS A 281 -17.60 -4.76 6.18
C CYS A 281 -16.39 -5.49 5.51
N CYS A 282 -15.39 -4.74 5.05
CA CYS A 282 -14.19 -5.33 4.48
C CYS A 282 -13.40 -6.15 5.51
N MET A 283 -13.29 -5.71 6.76
CA MET A 283 -12.60 -6.46 7.81
C MET A 283 -13.34 -7.76 8.16
N VAL A 284 -14.67 -7.71 8.22
CA VAL A 284 -15.49 -8.91 8.41
C VAL A 284 -15.33 -9.86 7.22
N ALA A 285 -15.34 -9.34 5.98
CA ALA A 285 -15.10 -10.14 4.78
C ALA A 285 -13.69 -10.80 4.76
N HIS A 286 -12.66 -10.09 5.23
CA HIS A 286 -11.33 -10.69 5.44
C HIS A 286 -11.37 -11.82 6.47
N ALA A 287 -12.04 -11.64 7.61
CA ALA A 287 -12.16 -12.66 8.63
C ALA A 287 -12.90 -13.92 8.11
N ILE A 288 -14.05 -13.73 7.45
CA ILE A 288 -14.80 -14.82 6.84
C ILE A 288 -13.97 -15.53 5.77
N GLY A 289 -13.31 -14.75 4.88
CA GLY A 289 -12.47 -15.31 3.84
C GLY A 289 -11.33 -16.17 4.39
N LEU A 290 -10.62 -15.70 5.44
CA LEU A 290 -9.56 -16.49 6.07
C LEU A 290 -10.08 -17.76 6.74
N MET A 291 -11.21 -17.69 7.43
CA MET A 291 -11.85 -18.89 8.00
C MET A 291 -12.23 -19.87 6.89
N THR A 292 -12.74 -19.36 5.77
CA THR A 292 -13.12 -20.18 4.63
C THR A 292 -11.93 -20.92 4.02
N ILE A 293 -10.78 -20.25 3.85
CA ILE A 293 -9.59 -20.90 3.29
C ILE A 293 -8.89 -21.81 4.31
N ALA A 294 -8.87 -21.46 5.60
CA ALA A 294 -8.27 -22.26 6.66
C ALA A 294 -8.86 -23.66 6.73
N TYR A 295 -10.18 -23.77 6.57
CA TYR A 295 -10.91 -25.04 6.65
C TYR A 295 -11.51 -25.46 5.31
N ALA A 296 -10.88 -25.09 4.19
CA ALA A 296 -11.38 -25.40 2.87
C ALA A 296 -11.34 -26.91 2.59
N SER A 297 -12.50 -27.51 2.37
CA SER A 297 -12.65 -28.92 1.97
C SER A 297 -13.08 -29.08 0.51
N HIS A 298 -13.54 -27.99 -0.12
CA HIS A 298 -14.00 -27.98 -1.51
C HIS A 298 -13.45 -26.76 -2.26
N TYR A 299 -13.26 -26.91 -3.56
CA TYR A 299 -12.74 -25.84 -4.43
C TYR A 299 -13.61 -24.57 -4.39
N SER A 300 -14.92 -24.69 -4.22
CA SER A 300 -15.82 -23.55 -4.06
C SER A 300 -15.48 -22.66 -2.85
N MET A 301 -14.96 -23.23 -1.76
CA MET A 301 -14.52 -22.46 -0.59
C MET A 301 -13.25 -21.66 -0.91
N VAL A 302 -12.35 -22.25 -1.68
CA VAL A 302 -11.12 -21.55 -2.15
C VAL A 302 -11.49 -20.38 -3.06
N LEU A 303 -12.45 -20.57 -3.98
CA LEU A 303 -12.97 -19.48 -4.81
C LEU A 303 -13.69 -18.41 -3.96
N GLY A 304 -14.50 -18.83 -3.01
CA GLY A 304 -15.18 -17.92 -2.05
C GLY A 304 -14.17 -17.05 -1.28
N PHE A 305 -13.08 -17.65 -0.79
CA PHE A 305 -11.98 -16.91 -0.19
C PHE A 305 -11.37 -15.88 -1.16
N ALA A 306 -11.03 -16.30 -2.38
CA ALA A 306 -10.39 -15.42 -3.36
C ALA A 306 -11.27 -14.20 -3.69
N LEU A 307 -12.59 -14.40 -3.81
CA LEU A 307 -13.56 -13.34 -4.02
C LEU A 307 -13.67 -12.41 -2.82
N LEU A 308 -13.93 -12.95 -1.62
CA LEU A 308 -14.13 -12.16 -0.41
C LEU A 308 -12.88 -11.36 -0.04
N HIS A 309 -11.73 -12.05 0.02
CA HIS A 309 -10.47 -11.43 0.42
C HIS A 309 -10.00 -10.42 -0.63
N GLY A 310 -10.06 -10.78 -1.92
CA GLY A 310 -9.63 -9.90 -3.01
C GLY A 310 -10.46 -8.62 -3.07
N LEU A 311 -11.79 -8.72 -3.09
CA LEU A 311 -12.68 -7.56 -3.09
C LEU A 311 -12.48 -6.69 -1.84
N ALA A 312 -12.42 -7.30 -0.65
CA ALA A 312 -12.23 -6.57 0.60
C ALA A 312 -10.89 -5.80 0.63
N TRP A 313 -9.82 -6.43 0.16
CA TRP A 313 -8.51 -5.78 0.04
C TRP A 313 -8.56 -4.59 -0.92
N GLY A 314 -9.14 -4.80 -2.12
CA GLY A 314 -9.27 -3.76 -3.14
C GLY A 314 -10.10 -2.56 -2.65
N ILE A 315 -11.29 -2.80 -2.13
CA ILE A 315 -12.20 -1.75 -1.64
C ILE A 315 -11.56 -0.95 -0.50
N ARG A 316 -10.99 -1.63 0.49
CA ARG A 316 -10.45 -0.99 1.69
C ARG A 316 -9.20 -0.16 1.43
N GLY A 317 -8.33 -0.59 0.51
CA GLY A 317 -7.03 0.06 0.28
C GLY A 317 -7.14 1.58 0.12
N PRO A 318 -7.84 2.09 -0.89
CA PRO A 318 -8.05 3.52 -1.11
C PRO A 318 -8.75 4.22 0.04
N LEU A 319 -9.70 3.54 0.69
CA LEU A 319 -10.48 4.11 1.78
C LEU A 319 -9.65 4.42 3.03
N MET A 320 -8.54 3.70 3.26
CA MET A 320 -7.66 3.98 4.40
C MET A 320 -6.98 5.35 4.28
N VAL A 321 -6.64 5.74 3.07
CA VAL A 321 -6.08 7.07 2.79
C VAL A 321 -7.17 8.14 2.90
N ALA A 322 -8.31 7.92 2.22
CA ALA A 322 -9.44 8.85 2.19
C ALA A 322 -10.02 9.09 3.61
N LEU A 323 -10.19 8.04 4.42
CA LEU A 323 -10.73 8.14 5.78
C LEU A 323 -9.83 8.99 6.69
N ARG A 324 -8.49 8.84 6.59
CA ARG A 324 -7.56 9.69 7.35
C ARG A 324 -7.62 11.14 6.91
N ALA A 325 -7.70 11.38 5.61
CA ALA A 325 -7.83 12.73 5.08
C ALA A 325 -9.13 13.42 5.53
N ASP A 326 -10.25 12.66 5.56
CA ASP A 326 -11.53 13.17 6.05
C ASP A 326 -11.55 13.46 7.55
N TYR A 327 -10.76 12.72 8.34
CA TYR A 327 -10.72 12.89 9.79
C TYR A 327 -9.76 13.98 10.25
N PHE A 328 -8.62 14.13 9.55
CA PHE A 328 -7.50 14.94 10.04
C PHE A 328 -7.16 16.15 9.16
N GLY A 329 -7.76 16.23 7.97
CA GLY A 329 -7.49 17.33 7.03
C GLY A 329 -6.20 17.16 6.22
N PRO A 330 -5.94 18.10 5.31
CA PRO A 330 -4.83 18.00 4.36
C PRO A 330 -3.50 18.61 4.83
N SER A 331 -3.50 19.56 5.78
CA SER A 331 -2.31 20.38 6.06
C SER A 331 -1.09 19.63 6.61
N SER A 332 -1.30 18.60 7.42
CA SER A 332 -0.23 17.73 7.95
C SER A 332 -0.43 16.27 7.54
N PHE A 333 -1.09 16.04 6.41
CA PHE A 333 -1.52 14.71 6.00
C PHE A 333 -0.35 13.74 5.80
N GLY A 334 0.74 14.20 5.19
CA GLY A 334 1.94 13.40 4.97
C GLY A 334 2.54 12.91 6.29
N THR A 335 2.72 13.82 7.25
CA THR A 335 3.25 13.48 8.58
C THR A 335 2.34 12.52 9.34
N ILE A 336 1.01 12.73 9.31
CA ILE A 336 0.02 11.85 9.95
C ILE A 336 0.05 10.45 9.33
N MET A 337 0.12 10.36 8.00
CA MET A 337 0.28 9.09 7.28
C MET A 337 1.58 8.38 7.64
N GLY A 338 2.68 9.13 7.74
CA GLY A 338 3.99 8.59 8.11
C GLY A 338 3.98 7.94 9.50
N PHE A 339 3.43 8.62 10.51
CA PHE A 339 3.29 8.03 11.86
C PHE A 339 2.33 6.84 11.87
N SER A 340 1.25 6.89 11.09
CA SER A 340 0.35 5.75 10.94
C SER A 340 1.05 4.55 10.30
N SER A 341 1.95 4.77 9.33
CA SER A 341 2.71 3.72 8.65
C SER A 341 3.64 2.95 9.58
N LEU A 342 4.19 3.59 10.63
CA LEU A 342 4.94 2.90 11.69
C LEU A 342 4.11 1.82 12.37
N ILE A 343 2.85 2.13 12.71
CA ILE A 343 1.94 1.17 13.36
C ILE A 343 1.57 0.06 12.38
N VAL A 344 1.29 0.43 11.14
CA VAL A 344 0.91 -0.48 10.05
C VAL A 344 2.03 -1.47 9.72
N MET A 345 3.29 -1.04 9.81
CA MET A 345 4.46 -1.90 9.59
C MET A 345 4.46 -3.12 10.52
N PHE A 346 4.09 -2.96 11.78
CA PHE A 346 4.02 -4.09 12.72
C PHE A 346 3.01 -5.15 12.28
N GLY A 347 1.83 -4.72 11.79
CA GLY A 347 0.85 -5.65 11.22
C GLY A 347 1.39 -6.36 9.99
N MET A 348 1.98 -5.59 9.06
CA MET A 348 2.49 -6.11 7.79
C MET A 348 3.65 -7.11 7.97
N SER A 349 4.50 -6.89 8.96
CA SER A 349 5.61 -7.80 9.28
C SER A 349 5.18 -8.97 10.17
N GLY A 350 4.27 -8.73 11.12
CA GLY A 350 3.82 -9.73 12.10
C GLY A 350 2.96 -10.83 11.49
N GLY A 351 2.14 -10.50 10.47
CA GLY A 351 1.22 -11.46 9.87
C GLY A 351 1.89 -12.74 9.34
N PRO A 352 2.85 -12.61 8.41
CA PRO A 352 3.57 -13.78 7.89
C PRO A 352 4.31 -14.56 8.99
N ILE A 353 4.90 -13.87 9.97
CA ILE A 353 5.63 -14.49 11.07
C ILE A 353 4.68 -15.35 11.91
N VAL A 354 3.52 -14.81 12.28
CA VAL A 354 2.53 -15.55 13.09
C VAL A 354 2.00 -16.77 12.34
N ALA A 355 1.64 -16.61 11.05
CA ALA A 355 1.12 -17.73 10.27
C ALA A 355 2.19 -18.80 10.03
N GLY A 356 3.43 -18.40 9.68
CA GLY A 356 4.53 -19.32 9.45
C GLY A 356 4.93 -20.09 10.71
N LEU A 357 5.11 -19.39 11.84
CA LEU A 357 5.45 -20.02 13.12
C LEU A 357 4.40 -21.06 13.56
N LEU A 358 3.11 -20.72 13.43
CA LEU A 358 2.04 -21.64 13.77
C LEU A 358 1.99 -22.83 12.79
N ALA A 359 2.26 -22.59 11.51
CA ALA A 359 2.34 -23.67 10.53
C ALA A 359 3.51 -24.61 10.81
N ASP A 360 4.67 -24.10 11.21
CA ASP A 360 5.83 -24.91 11.58
C ASP A 360 5.56 -25.78 12.84
N ILE A 361 4.82 -25.24 13.82
CA ILE A 361 4.50 -25.95 15.06
C ILE A 361 3.41 -27.01 14.84
N TYR A 362 2.35 -26.69 14.08
CA TYR A 362 1.17 -27.54 13.96
C TYR A 362 1.11 -28.33 12.65
N GLY A 363 2.06 -28.13 11.73
CA GLY A 363 2.15 -28.83 10.45
C GLY A 363 1.11 -28.42 9.42
N ASN A 364 0.29 -27.37 9.69
CA ASN A 364 -0.70 -26.84 8.76
C ASN A 364 -0.98 -25.36 9.06
N TYR A 365 -1.67 -24.68 8.14
CA TYR A 365 -2.00 -23.25 8.25
C TYR A 365 -3.33 -22.94 8.95
N GLU A 366 -4.11 -23.94 9.38
CA GLU A 366 -5.46 -23.75 9.92
C GLU A 366 -5.48 -22.81 11.12
N LEU A 367 -4.63 -23.10 12.12
CA LEU A 367 -4.55 -22.26 13.32
C LEU A 367 -3.98 -20.87 13.00
N GLY A 368 -2.97 -20.81 12.13
CA GLY A 368 -2.36 -19.54 11.70
C GLY A 368 -3.41 -18.61 11.08
N PHE A 369 -4.16 -19.09 10.10
CA PHE A 369 -5.21 -18.31 9.43
C PHE A 369 -6.39 -18.01 10.36
N THR A 370 -6.71 -18.90 11.31
CA THR A 370 -7.75 -18.65 12.31
C THR A 370 -7.36 -17.48 13.23
N VAL A 371 -6.13 -17.45 13.73
CA VAL A 371 -5.63 -16.35 14.58
C VAL A 371 -5.65 -15.03 13.81
N LEU A 372 -5.25 -15.05 12.54
CA LEU A 372 -5.31 -13.86 11.68
C LEU A 372 -6.75 -13.42 11.38
N ALA A 373 -7.69 -14.37 11.20
CA ALA A 373 -9.11 -14.08 11.03
C ALA A 373 -9.69 -13.38 12.26
N ILE A 374 -9.34 -13.86 13.46
CA ILE A 374 -9.70 -13.20 14.72
C ILE A 374 -9.09 -11.79 14.77
N GLY A 375 -7.81 -11.64 14.38
CA GLY A 375 -7.16 -10.33 14.27
C GLY A 375 -7.88 -9.37 13.32
N ALA A 376 -8.35 -9.84 12.16
CA ALA A 376 -9.18 -9.06 11.25
C ALA A 376 -10.52 -8.66 11.89
N PHE A 377 -11.19 -9.60 12.54
CA PHE A 377 -12.44 -9.34 13.22
C PHE A 377 -12.28 -8.31 14.35
N VAL A 378 -11.25 -8.45 15.18
CA VAL A 378 -10.88 -7.43 16.20
C VAL A 378 -10.60 -6.08 15.54
N GLY A 379 -9.91 -6.05 14.40
CA GLY A 379 -9.68 -4.82 13.61
C GLY A 379 -10.97 -4.13 13.17
N SER A 380 -12.08 -4.88 12.96
CA SER A 380 -13.39 -4.29 12.64
C SER A 380 -13.92 -3.42 13.77
N PHE A 381 -13.71 -3.80 15.04
CA PHE A 381 -14.09 -2.99 16.20
C PHE A 381 -13.26 -1.71 16.32
N CYS A 382 -12.00 -1.72 15.87
CA CYS A 382 -11.22 -0.50 15.79
C CYS A 382 -11.89 0.53 14.86
N PHE A 383 -12.38 0.09 13.69
CA PHE A 383 -13.12 0.98 12.80
C PHE A 383 -14.49 1.37 13.38
N LEU A 384 -15.16 0.46 14.06
CA LEU A 384 -16.44 0.75 14.71
C LEU A 384 -16.30 1.83 15.79
N ALA A 385 -15.22 1.80 16.57
CA ALA A 385 -14.92 2.78 17.61
C ALA A 385 -14.31 4.08 17.08
N ALA A 386 -13.71 4.08 15.87
CA ALA A 386 -13.05 5.23 15.28
C ALA A 386 -14.05 6.31 14.82
N THR A 387 -14.62 7.06 15.76
CA THR A 387 -15.51 8.19 15.44
C THR A 387 -14.73 9.41 14.98
N PRO A 388 -15.29 10.28 14.11
CA PRO A 388 -14.64 11.52 13.72
C PRO A 388 -14.24 12.36 14.95
N PRO A 389 -12.98 12.80 15.06
CA PRO A 389 -12.54 13.60 16.19
C PRO A 389 -13.20 14.98 16.18
N LYS A 390 -13.35 15.60 17.35
CA LYS A 390 -13.80 16.99 17.45
C LYS A 390 -12.75 17.89 16.79
N ALA A 391 -13.21 18.94 16.09
CA ALA A 391 -12.31 19.91 15.47
C ALA A 391 -11.33 20.49 16.54
N PRO A 392 -10.05 20.67 16.21
CA PRO A 392 -9.09 21.26 17.12
C PRO A 392 -9.48 22.72 17.41
N ALA A 393 -9.31 23.18 18.64
CA ALA A 393 -9.45 24.58 18.96
C ALA A 393 -8.47 25.39 18.06
N ARG A 394 -8.97 26.40 17.35
CA ARG A 394 -8.10 27.29 16.59
C ARG A 394 -7.18 28.00 17.59
N VAL A 395 -5.88 27.78 17.46
CA VAL A 395 -4.91 28.65 18.13
C VAL A 395 -5.01 29.98 17.41
N ALA A 396 -5.57 30.99 18.06
CA ALA A 396 -5.54 32.35 17.55
C ALA A 396 -4.06 32.71 17.37
N MET A 397 -3.65 32.98 16.13
CA MET A 397 -2.35 33.53 15.79
C MET A 397 -2.35 35.02 16.14
#